data_772b37844ec2e9150f4d2f41d518be4c
#
_entry.id   772b37844ec2e9150f4d2f41d518be4c
#
_cell.length_a   1.000
_cell.length_b   1.000
_cell.length_c   1.000
_cell.angle_alpha   90.00
_cell.angle_beta   90.00
_cell.angle_gamma   90.00
#
_symmetry.space_group_name_H-M   'P 1'
#
loop_
_entity.id
_entity.type
_entity.pdbx_description
1 polymer ?
#
loop_
_entity_poly.entity_id
_entity_poly.type
_entity_poly.pdbx_seq_one_letter_code
_entity_poly.pdbx_strand_id
1 'polypeptide(L)'
;MIQSDYRDARLVHEQIRDQLRRMITTHAILEGEKLPPVRQLASKLAVNPNAVMQAYRELEQQGYVCKQDEVGLAVVSQERITELKRQELLREFDAVVTGLAQLSVDVEELTKRVTELAGGKKDFDRS
;
A
#
# COMPACT_ATOMS: atom_id res chain seq x y z
N MET A 1 14.92 -2.28 1.40
CA MET A 1 15.25 -3.49 0.65
C MET A 1 14.22 -4.58 0.85
N ILE A 2 13.88 -5.27 -0.20
CA ILE A 2 12.89 -6.33 -0.12
C ILE A 2 13.51 -7.55 0.54
N GLN A 3 12.89 -7.99 1.63
CA GLN A 3 13.34 -9.17 2.34
C GLN A 3 12.11 -9.94 2.76
N SER A 4 12.04 -11.19 2.37
CA SER A 4 10.90 -12.03 2.70
C SER A 4 11.29 -13.48 2.58
N ASP A 5 10.44 -14.31 3.15
CA ASP A 5 10.58 -15.73 3.03
C ASP A 5 9.80 -16.17 1.80
N TYR A 6 10.51 -16.61 0.78
CA TYR A 6 9.90 -16.98 -0.49
C TYR A 6 9.68 -18.48 -0.63
N ARG A 7 9.65 -19.21 0.48
CA ARG A 7 9.44 -20.64 0.42
C ARG A 7 8.04 -21.02 -0.04
N ASP A 8 7.05 -20.20 0.27
CA ASP A 8 5.68 -20.46 -0.16
C ASP A 8 5.43 -19.73 -1.46
N ALA A 9 5.54 -20.46 -2.58
CA ALA A 9 5.43 -19.87 -3.90
C ALA A 9 4.08 -19.20 -4.15
N ARG A 10 3.03 -19.65 -3.47
CA ARG A 10 1.70 -19.06 -3.67
C ARG A 10 1.63 -17.64 -3.16
N LEU A 11 2.49 -17.27 -2.23
CA LEU A 11 2.48 -15.95 -1.62
C LEU A 11 3.61 -15.05 -2.11
N VAL A 12 4.46 -15.55 -3.00
CA VAL A 12 5.64 -14.80 -3.41
C VAL A 12 5.24 -13.47 -4.04
N HIS A 13 4.29 -13.50 -4.98
CA HIS A 13 3.90 -12.26 -5.64
C HIS A 13 3.26 -11.29 -4.67
N GLU A 14 2.54 -11.79 -3.68
CA GLU A 14 1.93 -10.91 -2.67
C GLU A 14 2.97 -10.24 -1.80
N GLN A 15 4.00 -10.98 -1.43
CA GLN A 15 5.07 -10.42 -0.63
C GLN A 15 5.82 -9.33 -1.40
N ILE A 16 6.10 -9.59 -2.66
CA ILE A 16 6.78 -8.60 -3.51
C ILE A 16 5.89 -7.36 -3.67
N ARG A 17 4.62 -7.57 -4.00
CA ARG A 17 3.67 -6.47 -4.17
C ARG A 17 3.60 -5.60 -2.91
N ASP A 18 3.46 -6.24 -1.76
CA ASP A 18 3.25 -5.49 -0.52
C ASP A 18 4.50 -4.73 -0.12
N GLN A 19 5.67 -5.30 -0.35
CA GLN A 19 6.91 -4.59 -0.03
C GLN A 19 7.13 -3.42 -0.96
N LEU A 20 6.86 -3.60 -2.25
CA LEU A 20 6.98 -2.49 -3.19
C LEU A 20 5.98 -1.39 -2.86
N ARG A 21 4.76 -1.77 -2.53
CA ARG A 21 3.76 -0.77 -2.15
C ARG A 21 4.21 0.02 -0.93
N ARG A 22 4.77 -0.66 0.05
CA ARG A 22 5.29 0.03 1.23
C ARG A 22 6.42 0.98 0.87
N MET A 23 7.29 0.57 -0.02
CA MET A 23 8.38 1.44 -0.45
C MET A 23 7.84 2.67 -1.19
N ILE A 24 6.76 2.52 -1.92
CA ILE A 24 6.12 3.65 -2.60
C ILE A 24 5.48 4.59 -1.58
N THR A 25 4.75 4.04 -0.63
CA THR A 25 4.01 4.87 0.32
C THR A 25 4.91 5.53 1.36
N THR A 26 6.11 5.00 1.55
CA THR A 26 7.08 5.61 2.48
C THR A 26 8.13 6.43 1.75
N HIS A 27 7.96 6.61 0.45
CA HIS A 27 8.83 7.45 -0.39
C HIS A 27 10.23 6.89 -0.55
N ALA A 28 10.40 5.58 -0.33
CA ALA A 28 11.65 4.92 -0.71
C ALA A 28 11.77 4.84 -2.23
N ILE A 29 10.63 4.73 -2.91
CA ILE A 29 10.56 4.87 -4.36
C ILE A 29 9.73 6.11 -4.63
N LEU A 30 10.28 7.05 -5.38
CA LEU A 30 9.65 8.36 -5.55
C LEU A 30 8.75 8.39 -6.77
N GLU A 31 7.83 9.36 -6.79
CA GLU A 31 6.95 9.51 -7.93
C GLU A 31 7.78 9.68 -9.20
N GLY A 32 7.29 9.10 -10.26
CA GLY A 32 7.97 9.16 -11.55
C GLY A 32 9.09 8.15 -11.71
N GLU A 33 9.56 7.54 -10.63
CA GLU A 33 10.59 6.52 -10.76
C GLU A 33 10.01 5.27 -11.39
N LYS A 34 10.80 4.65 -12.25
CA LYS A 34 10.38 3.40 -12.89
C LYS A 34 10.73 2.22 -12.01
N LEU A 35 9.85 1.24 -12.01
CA LEU A 35 10.15 -0.03 -11.37
C LEU A 35 11.23 -0.75 -12.20
N PRO A 36 12.07 -1.56 -11.53
CA PRO A 36 13.09 -2.30 -12.28
C PRO A 36 12.44 -3.25 -13.28
N PRO A 37 13.12 -3.58 -14.37
CA PRO A 37 12.61 -4.59 -15.29
C PRO A 37 12.34 -5.90 -14.58
N VAL A 38 11.30 -6.60 -15.02
CA VAL A 38 10.86 -7.83 -14.35
C VAL A 38 12.00 -8.82 -14.17
N ARG A 39 12.76 -9.08 -15.23
CA ARG A 39 13.82 -10.07 -15.16
C ARG A 39 14.92 -9.67 -14.20
N GLN A 40 15.21 -8.38 -14.16
CA GLN A 40 16.26 -7.88 -13.28
C GLN A 40 15.87 -8.08 -11.82
N LEU A 41 14.65 -7.73 -11.48
CA LEU A 41 14.20 -7.90 -10.10
C LEU A 41 14.07 -9.37 -9.74
N ALA A 42 13.54 -10.18 -10.65
CA ALA A 42 13.40 -11.61 -10.41
C ALA A 42 14.76 -12.26 -10.15
N SER A 43 15.76 -11.88 -10.92
CA SER A 43 17.10 -12.40 -10.73
C SER A 43 17.67 -11.98 -9.38
N LYS A 44 17.47 -10.72 -9.03
CA LYS A 44 17.97 -10.17 -7.77
C LYS A 44 17.33 -10.85 -6.57
N LEU A 45 16.05 -11.15 -6.65
CA LEU A 45 15.33 -11.78 -5.55
C LEU A 45 15.37 -13.30 -5.61
N ALA A 46 15.92 -13.86 -6.68
CA ALA A 46 15.99 -15.30 -6.90
C ALA A 46 14.59 -15.92 -6.90
N VAL A 47 13.67 -15.29 -7.61
CA VAL A 47 12.29 -15.76 -7.72
C VAL A 47 11.92 -15.92 -9.18
N ASN A 48 10.79 -16.58 -9.42
CA ASN A 48 10.26 -16.74 -10.77
C ASN A 48 9.83 -15.38 -11.32
N PRO A 49 10.22 -15.04 -12.56
CA PRO A 49 9.78 -13.77 -13.15
C PRO A 49 8.26 -13.61 -13.18
N ASN A 50 7.53 -14.71 -13.27
CA ASN A 50 6.06 -14.63 -13.25
C ASN A 50 5.54 -14.04 -11.95
N ALA A 51 6.21 -14.30 -10.84
CA ALA A 51 5.82 -13.72 -9.56
C ALA A 51 6.00 -12.21 -9.57
N VAL A 52 7.10 -11.74 -10.15
CA VAL A 52 7.32 -10.30 -10.26
C VAL A 52 6.30 -9.67 -11.19
N MET A 53 6.01 -10.32 -12.32
CA MET A 53 5.01 -9.81 -13.25
C MET A 53 3.65 -9.69 -12.59
N GLN A 54 3.28 -10.70 -11.81
CA GLN A 54 1.99 -10.67 -11.13
C GLN A 54 1.94 -9.54 -10.09
N ALA A 55 3.02 -9.37 -9.35
CA ALA A 55 3.10 -8.28 -8.37
C ALA A 55 2.97 -6.92 -9.06
N TYR A 56 3.66 -6.74 -10.18
CA TYR A 56 3.58 -5.48 -10.93
C TYR A 56 2.18 -5.24 -11.46
N ARG A 57 1.55 -6.28 -11.97
CA ARG A 57 0.19 -6.17 -12.49
C ARG A 57 -0.77 -5.74 -11.40
N GLU A 58 -0.61 -6.30 -10.21
CA GLU A 58 -1.50 -5.95 -9.11
C GLU A 58 -1.25 -4.52 -8.61
N LEU A 59 0.01 -4.07 -8.60
CA LEU A 59 0.29 -2.69 -8.25
C LEU A 59 -0.33 -1.72 -9.24
N GLU A 60 -0.32 -2.09 -10.51
CA GLU A 60 -0.95 -1.26 -11.52
C GLU A 60 -2.47 -1.23 -11.34
N GLN A 61 -3.07 -2.38 -11.05
CA GLN A 61 -4.51 -2.44 -10.80
C GLN A 61 -4.90 -1.64 -9.58
N GLN A 62 -4.05 -1.63 -8.57
CA GLN A 62 -4.31 -0.87 -7.36
C GLN A 62 -4.05 0.63 -7.53
N GLY A 63 -3.40 1.00 -8.63
CA GLY A 63 -3.22 2.41 -8.95
C GLY A 63 -1.92 3.03 -8.47
N TYR A 64 -1.00 2.24 -7.93
CA TYR A 64 0.27 2.78 -7.42
C TYR A 64 1.28 3.04 -8.51
N VAL A 65 1.18 2.32 -9.62
CA VAL A 65 2.07 2.52 -10.75
C VAL A 65 1.24 2.55 -12.01
N CYS A 66 1.79 3.16 -13.05
CA CYS A 66 1.13 3.24 -14.35
C CYS A 66 2.16 3.11 -15.45
N LYS A 67 1.69 2.72 -16.62
CA LYS A 67 2.57 2.64 -17.78
C LYS A 67 2.98 4.04 -18.17
N GLN A 68 4.28 4.25 -18.24
CA GLN A 68 4.80 5.55 -18.64
C GLN A 68 5.09 5.57 -20.14
N ASP A 69 5.52 4.44 -20.64
CA ASP A 69 5.73 4.27 -22.07
C ASP A 69 5.53 2.80 -22.38
N GLU A 70 6.03 2.34 -23.51
CA GLU A 70 5.78 0.96 -23.90
C GLU A 70 6.51 -0.06 -23.05
N VAL A 71 7.48 0.37 -22.26
CA VAL A 71 8.40 -0.56 -21.65
C VAL A 71 8.39 -0.57 -20.15
N GLY A 72 7.77 0.35 -19.50
CA GLY A 72 7.96 0.39 -18.06
C GLY A 72 6.79 0.96 -17.29
N LEU A 73 6.77 0.61 -16.02
CA LEU A 73 5.81 1.14 -15.06
C LEU A 73 6.52 2.15 -14.19
N ALA A 74 5.86 3.26 -13.93
CA ALA A 74 6.41 4.32 -13.07
C ALA A 74 5.45 4.60 -11.94
N VAL A 75 6.01 5.08 -10.84
CA VAL A 75 5.22 5.41 -9.66
C VAL A 75 4.37 6.65 -9.96
N VAL A 76 3.09 6.59 -9.56
CA VAL A 76 2.15 7.68 -9.81
C VAL A 76 2.48 8.89 -8.93
N SER A 77 1.74 9.98 -9.11
CA SER A 77 2.01 11.22 -8.39
C SER A 77 1.84 11.04 -6.88
N GLN A 78 2.53 11.91 -6.15
CA GLN A 78 2.46 11.90 -4.69
C GLN A 78 1.03 12.12 -4.21
N GLU A 79 0.29 12.98 -4.88
CA GLU A 79 -1.09 13.25 -4.50
C GLU A 79 -1.93 11.99 -4.65
N ARG A 80 -1.71 11.24 -5.73
CA ARG A 80 -2.44 10.01 -5.95
C ARG A 80 -2.09 8.97 -4.89
N ILE A 81 -0.81 8.87 -4.55
CA ILE A 81 -0.36 7.93 -3.52
C ILE A 81 -1.01 8.24 -2.19
N THR A 82 -1.06 9.52 -1.83
CA THR A 82 -1.68 9.93 -0.58
C THR A 82 -3.16 9.55 -0.55
N GLU A 83 -3.86 9.75 -1.66
CA GLU A 83 -5.27 9.39 -1.71
C GLU A 83 -5.48 7.89 -1.61
N LEU A 84 -4.63 7.10 -2.28
CA LEU A 84 -4.72 5.65 -2.19
C LEU A 84 -4.47 5.17 -0.77
N LYS A 85 -3.48 5.76 -0.11
CA LYS A 85 -3.18 5.39 1.27
C LYS A 85 -4.32 5.78 2.20
N ARG A 86 -4.90 6.94 1.97
CA ARG A 86 -6.04 7.38 2.77
C ARG A 86 -7.20 6.38 2.65
N GLN A 87 -7.50 5.97 1.43
CA GLN A 87 -8.59 5.02 1.20
C GLN A 87 -8.30 3.68 1.86
N GLU A 88 -7.07 3.22 1.77
CA GLU A 88 -6.69 1.96 2.40
C GLU A 88 -6.88 2.03 3.92
N LEU A 89 -6.40 3.11 4.53
CA LEU A 89 -6.52 3.26 5.98
C LEU A 89 -7.97 3.37 6.43
N LEU A 90 -8.81 4.04 5.63
CA LEU A 90 -10.22 4.12 5.98
C LEU A 90 -10.89 2.75 5.90
N ARG A 91 -10.51 1.92 4.94
CA ARG A 91 -11.06 0.57 4.89
C ARG A 91 -10.63 -0.24 6.10
N GLU A 92 -9.38 -0.08 6.53
CA GLU A 92 -8.91 -0.76 7.73
C GLU A 92 -9.66 -0.27 8.96
N PHE A 93 -9.88 1.03 9.02
CA PHE A 93 -10.66 1.63 10.09
C PHE A 93 -12.06 1.03 10.15
N ASP A 94 -12.71 0.95 8.99
CA ASP A 94 -14.06 0.39 8.94
C ASP A 94 -14.09 -1.04 9.46
N ALA A 95 -13.11 -1.84 9.09
CA ALA A 95 -13.04 -3.23 9.53
C ALA A 95 -12.82 -3.31 11.04
N VAL A 96 -11.96 -2.47 11.57
CA VAL A 96 -11.67 -2.46 13.01
C VAL A 96 -12.90 -2.02 13.79
N VAL A 97 -13.57 -0.97 13.34
CA VAL A 97 -14.77 -0.49 14.02
C VAL A 97 -15.86 -1.55 13.99
N THR A 98 -16.02 -2.21 12.84
CA THR A 98 -17.02 -3.27 12.75
C THR A 98 -16.71 -4.41 13.74
N GLY A 99 -15.43 -4.78 13.84
CA GLY A 99 -15.05 -5.82 14.78
C GLY A 99 -15.30 -5.43 16.22
N LEU A 100 -15.01 -4.18 16.57
CA LEU A 100 -15.26 -3.71 17.93
C LEU A 100 -16.74 -3.65 18.24
N ALA A 101 -17.55 -3.28 17.25
CA ALA A 101 -18.99 -3.26 17.44
C ALA A 101 -19.52 -4.65 17.74
N GLN A 102 -18.93 -5.68 17.14
CA GLN A 102 -19.35 -7.05 17.41
C GLN A 102 -19.02 -7.48 18.84
N LEU A 103 -18.08 -6.81 19.47
CA LEU A 103 -17.74 -7.05 20.87
C LEU A 103 -18.53 -6.15 21.81
N SER A 104 -19.51 -5.43 21.28
CA SER A 104 -20.37 -4.55 22.05
C SER A 104 -19.62 -3.39 22.70
N VAL A 105 -18.56 -2.93 22.06
CA VAL A 105 -17.84 -1.76 22.54
C VAL A 105 -18.70 -0.53 22.28
N ASP A 106 -18.72 0.35 23.26
CA ASP A 106 -19.59 1.52 23.27
C ASP A 106 -19.19 2.52 22.19
N VAL A 107 -20.19 3.04 21.47
CA VAL A 107 -19.94 4.05 20.44
C VAL A 107 -19.26 5.27 21.03
N GLU A 108 -19.64 5.66 22.24
CA GLU A 108 -19.05 6.83 22.87
C GLU A 108 -17.57 6.63 23.14
N GLU A 109 -17.16 5.43 23.49
CA GLU A 109 -15.76 5.14 23.69
C GLU A 109 -14.99 5.26 22.40
N LEU A 110 -15.56 4.74 21.30
CA LEU A 110 -14.91 4.81 19.99
C LEU A 110 -14.78 6.25 19.52
N THR A 111 -15.86 7.01 19.66
CA THR A 111 -15.86 8.41 19.25
C THR A 111 -14.84 9.21 20.04
N LYS A 112 -14.75 8.95 21.33
CA LYS A 112 -13.78 9.65 22.16
C LYS A 112 -12.35 9.36 21.71
N ARG A 113 -12.04 8.10 21.40
CA ARG A 113 -10.72 7.75 20.92
C ARG A 113 -10.39 8.46 19.63
N VAL A 114 -11.32 8.48 18.70
CA VAL A 114 -11.11 9.16 17.43
C VAL A 114 -10.83 10.64 17.68
N THR A 115 -11.62 11.27 18.52
CA THR A 115 -11.44 12.69 18.81
C THR A 115 -10.08 12.96 19.44
N GLU A 116 -9.66 12.12 20.36
CA GLU A 116 -8.38 12.31 21.03
C GLU A 116 -7.21 12.11 20.07
N LEU A 117 -7.31 11.09 19.23
CA LEU A 117 -6.20 10.77 18.33
C LEU A 117 -6.07 11.76 17.18
N ALA A 118 -7.20 12.30 16.71
CA ALA A 118 -7.22 13.21 15.58
C ALA A 118 -7.68 14.62 15.97
N GLY A 119 -7.80 14.88 17.24
CA GLY A 119 -8.45 16.10 17.71
C GLY A 119 -7.75 17.38 17.32
N GLY A 120 -6.42 17.34 17.28
CA GLY A 120 -5.69 18.53 16.89
C GLY A 120 -6.05 19.00 15.50
N LYS A 121 -6.22 18.07 14.59
CA LYS A 121 -6.60 18.41 13.23
C LYS A 121 -8.00 18.94 13.16
N LYS A 122 -8.88 18.37 13.94
CA LYS A 122 -10.27 18.81 13.97
C LYS A 122 -10.37 20.25 14.43
N ASP A 123 -9.68 20.59 15.50
CA ASP A 123 -9.69 21.95 16.00
C ASP A 123 -9.13 22.91 14.96
N PHE A 124 -8.11 22.47 14.29
CA PHE A 124 -7.46 23.26 13.29
C PHE A 124 -8.39 23.56 12.12
N ASP A 125 -9.14 22.56 11.71
CA ASP A 125 -10.03 22.70 10.57
C ASP A 125 -11.14 23.71 10.82
N ARG A 126 -11.45 23.96 12.05
CA ARG A 126 -12.55 24.84 12.39
C ARG A 126 -12.16 26.29 12.37
N SER A 127 -10.92 26.57 12.29
CA SER A 127 -10.43 27.95 12.29
C SER A 127 -10.62 28.69 10.97
#